data_eaeadbfb61325f6cf00f2f68ac9a6ac1
#
_entry.id   eaeadbfb61325f6cf00f2f68ac9a6ac1
#
_cell.length_a   1.000
_cell.length_b   1.000
_cell.length_c   1.000
_cell.angle_alpha   90.00
_cell.angle_beta   90.00
_cell.angle_gamma   90.00
#
_symmetry.space_group_name_H-M   'P 1'
#
loop_
_entity.id
_entity.type
_entity.pdbx_description
1 polymer ?
#
loop_
_entity_poly.entity_id
_entity_poly.type
_entity_poly.pdbx_seq_one_letter_code
_entity_poly.pdbx_strand_id
1 'polypeptide(L)'
;MAEPILTITDLWYGYSAKSYILRGIDLTVNRGEYISIAGENGCGKSTFLKLILGFLKPQKGSIACAARRVGYVQQKTDYSGDEYPITVLEMLTSYCGICRVPKSQAIESLALTGLEPQKNSLLGDLSGGQLQKALISRALIGSPELVILDEPSTGIDNASSKEIYGLLRGLSRERGVTVVTVEHNMLAAIENSSAMFHIAQGHGHICTPENYVKEYLGK
;
A
#
# COMPACT_ATOMS: atom_id res chain seq x y z
N MET A 1 -20.55 -9.94 11.28
CA MET A 1 -20.17 -8.54 11.01
C MET A 1 -18.69 -8.54 10.64
N ALA A 2 -18.27 -7.79 9.62
CA ALA A 2 -16.85 -7.68 9.28
C ALA A 2 -16.08 -7.02 10.46
N GLU A 3 -14.89 -7.53 10.77
CA GLU A 3 -14.07 -7.05 11.89
C GLU A 3 -13.17 -5.91 11.41
N PRO A 4 -13.24 -4.70 12.01
CA PRO A 4 -12.39 -3.59 11.64
C PRO A 4 -10.90 -3.90 11.94
N ILE A 5 -10.02 -3.61 10.98
CA ILE A 5 -8.56 -3.68 11.16
C ILE A 5 -7.95 -2.28 11.32
N LEU A 6 -8.57 -1.27 10.69
CA LEU A 6 -8.18 0.14 10.79
C LEU A 6 -9.42 0.98 10.97
N THR A 7 -9.44 1.82 12.02
CA THR A 7 -10.52 2.78 12.29
C THR A 7 -9.93 4.15 12.50
N ILE A 8 -10.42 5.12 11.76
CA ILE A 8 -10.03 6.53 11.82
C ILE A 8 -11.28 7.32 12.16
N THR A 9 -11.21 8.17 13.18
CA THR A 9 -12.36 8.94 13.66
C THR A 9 -12.00 10.40 13.81
N ASP A 10 -12.76 11.28 13.16
CA ASP A 10 -12.65 12.75 13.18
C ASP A 10 -11.18 13.23 13.05
N LEU A 11 -10.46 12.70 12.06
CA LEU A 11 -9.03 12.96 11.90
C LEU A 11 -8.79 14.34 11.31
N TRP A 12 -8.01 15.16 12.01
CA TRP A 12 -7.53 16.48 11.54
C TRP A 12 -6.02 16.55 11.57
N TYR A 13 -5.46 17.05 10.48
CA TYR A 13 -4.01 17.26 10.38
C TYR A 13 -3.66 18.40 9.43
N GLY A 14 -2.63 19.16 9.80
CA GLY A 14 -1.97 20.18 8.96
C GLY A 14 -0.52 20.36 9.37
N TYR A 15 0.35 20.74 8.44
CA TYR A 15 1.77 21.02 8.73
C TYR A 15 1.97 22.36 9.45
N SER A 16 0.94 23.19 9.53
CA SER A 16 0.94 24.45 10.30
C SER A 16 -0.32 24.56 11.14
N ALA A 17 -0.24 25.32 12.24
CA ALA A 17 -1.39 25.53 13.12
C ALA A 17 -2.57 26.29 12.47
N LYS A 18 -2.35 26.91 11.30
CA LYS A 18 -3.35 27.76 10.63
C LYS A 18 -4.03 27.10 9.44
N SER A 19 -3.59 25.94 8.99
CA SER A 19 -4.12 25.31 7.78
C SER A 19 -4.18 23.78 7.90
N TYR A 20 -5.39 23.24 7.96
CA TYR A 20 -5.63 21.81 7.90
C TYR A 20 -5.62 21.32 6.46
N ILE A 21 -4.83 20.26 6.20
CA ILE A 21 -4.80 19.52 4.94
C ILE A 21 -5.87 18.42 4.97
N LEU A 22 -6.07 17.78 6.12
CA LEU A 22 -7.12 16.79 6.36
C LEU A 22 -8.06 17.31 7.44
N ARG A 23 -9.38 17.15 7.23
CA ARG A 23 -10.41 17.80 8.02
C ARG A 23 -11.57 16.83 8.29
N GLY A 24 -11.68 16.34 9.53
CA GLY A 24 -12.78 15.48 9.94
C GLY A 24 -12.86 14.20 9.08
N ILE A 25 -11.75 13.52 8.88
CA ILE A 25 -11.68 12.27 8.12
C ILE A 25 -12.15 11.13 9.00
N ASP A 26 -13.17 10.40 8.52
CA ASP A 26 -13.62 9.13 9.06
C ASP A 26 -13.39 8.01 8.05
N LEU A 27 -12.81 6.89 8.49
CA LEU A 27 -12.60 5.71 7.66
C LEU A 27 -12.59 4.45 8.52
N THR A 28 -13.34 3.45 8.11
CA THR A 28 -13.25 2.09 8.65
C THR A 28 -12.85 1.13 7.54
N VAL A 29 -11.79 0.36 7.75
CA VAL A 29 -11.33 -0.71 6.87
C VAL A 29 -11.47 -2.02 7.60
N ASN A 30 -12.16 -2.99 6.99
CA ASN A 30 -12.35 -4.30 7.56
C ASN A 30 -11.26 -5.28 7.09
N ARG A 31 -11.10 -6.38 7.84
CA ARG A 31 -10.14 -7.44 7.48
C ARG A 31 -10.45 -8.02 6.10
N GLY A 32 -9.40 -8.19 5.30
CA GLY A 32 -9.49 -8.75 3.96
C GLY A 32 -10.03 -7.79 2.89
N GLU A 33 -10.38 -6.55 3.21
CA GLU A 33 -10.75 -5.54 2.22
C GLU A 33 -9.54 -5.05 1.42
N TYR A 34 -9.78 -4.68 0.17
CA TYR A 34 -8.83 -3.93 -0.66
C TYR A 34 -9.38 -2.53 -0.92
N ILE A 35 -8.79 -1.52 -0.28
CA ILE A 35 -9.21 -0.12 -0.38
C ILE A 35 -8.18 0.67 -1.21
N SER A 36 -8.66 1.38 -2.23
CA SER A 36 -7.84 2.35 -2.96
C SER A 36 -8.14 3.78 -2.53
N ILE A 37 -7.10 4.50 -2.11
CA ILE A 37 -7.17 5.92 -1.76
C ILE A 37 -6.94 6.74 -3.02
N ALA A 38 -7.96 7.49 -3.43
CA ALA A 38 -7.98 8.32 -4.62
C ALA A 38 -8.09 9.82 -4.28
N GLY A 39 -7.74 10.67 -5.21
CA GLY A 39 -7.84 12.13 -5.08
C GLY A 39 -6.79 12.86 -5.90
N GLU A 40 -6.96 14.15 -6.09
CA GLU A 40 -6.04 15.00 -6.86
C GLU A 40 -4.63 15.08 -6.24
N ASN A 41 -3.66 15.53 -7.03
CA ASN A 41 -2.31 15.78 -6.52
C ASN A 41 -2.35 16.89 -5.46
N GLY A 42 -1.64 16.66 -4.34
CA GLY A 42 -1.62 17.63 -3.24
C GLY A 42 -2.83 17.58 -2.29
N CYS A 43 -3.85 16.75 -2.52
CA CYS A 43 -5.03 16.66 -1.64
C CYS A 43 -4.77 16.05 -0.26
N GLY A 44 -3.55 15.49 -0.02
CA GLY A 44 -3.16 14.96 1.28
C GLY A 44 -3.03 13.43 1.38
N LYS A 45 -3.09 12.66 0.27
CA LYS A 45 -2.99 11.19 0.26
C LYS A 45 -1.74 10.66 0.98
N SER A 46 -0.55 11.14 0.62
CA SER A 46 0.71 10.71 1.26
C SER A 46 0.80 11.17 2.73
N THR A 47 0.19 12.31 3.07
CA THR A 47 0.06 12.76 4.47
C THR A 47 -0.85 11.82 5.25
N PHE A 48 -1.95 11.40 4.65
CA PHE A 48 -2.89 10.45 5.23
C PHE A 48 -2.23 9.07 5.46
N LEU A 49 -1.45 8.57 4.49
CA LEU A 49 -0.66 7.34 4.69
C LEU A 49 0.34 7.47 5.83
N LYS A 50 1.06 8.58 5.92
CA LYS A 50 2.03 8.83 7.02
C LYS A 50 1.36 8.84 8.39
N LEU A 51 0.12 9.30 8.47
CA LEU A 51 -0.68 9.26 9.70
C LEU A 51 -1.08 7.83 10.05
N ILE A 52 -1.57 7.05 9.08
CA ILE A 52 -1.93 5.62 9.27
C ILE A 52 -0.72 4.81 9.71
N LEU A 53 0.45 5.06 9.12
CA LEU A 53 1.72 4.39 9.46
C LEU A 53 2.35 4.88 10.78
N GLY A 54 1.77 5.90 11.42
CA GLY A 54 2.28 6.45 12.66
C GLY A 54 3.54 7.33 12.52
N PHE A 55 3.95 7.69 11.29
CA PHE A 55 5.05 8.62 11.05
C PHE A 55 4.67 10.07 11.41
N LEU A 56 3.38 10.37 11.41
CA LEU A 56 2.79 11.63 11.86
C LEU A 56 1.73 11.33 12.92
N LYS A 57 1.50 12.31 13.81
CA LYS A 57 0.44 12.22 14.83
C LYS A 57 -0.71 13.15 14.46
N PRO A 58 -1.98 12.69 14.56
CA PRO A 58 -3.14 13.55 14.33
C PRO A 58 -3.16 14.71 15.32
N GLN A 59 -3.64 15.87 14.87
CA GLN A 59 -3.86 17.03 15.73
C GLN A 59 -5.20 16.95 16.47
N LYS A 60 -6.20 16.29 15.84
CA LYS A 60 -7.48 15.93 16.46
C LYS A 60 -7.91 14.56 15.93
N GLY A 61 -8.83 13.94 16.64
CA GLY A 61 -9.33 12.62 16.32
C GLY A 61 -8.38 11.49 16.70
N SER A 62 -8.62 10.32 16.17
CA SER A 62 -7.87 9.12 16.53
C SER A 62 -7.70 8.18 15.34
N ILE A 63 -6.64 7.37 15.40
CA ILE A 63 -6.36 6.25 14.49
C ILE A 63 -6.14 5.02 15.37
N ALA A 64 -6.95 3.99 15.17
CA ALA A 64 -6.81 2.69 15.80
C ALA A 64 -6.51 1.63 14.73
N CYS A 65 -5.36 0.96 14.85
CA CYS A 65 -4.97 -0.14 13.98
C CYS A 65 -4.87 -1.42 14.80
N ALA A 66 -5.71 -2.40 14.49
CA ALA A 66 -5.74 -3.71 15.16
C ALA A 66 -4.79 -4.72 14.52
N ALA A 67 -4.10 -4.36 13.41
CA ALA A 67 -3.12 -5.21 12.77
C ALA A 67 -1.89 -5.38 13.67
N ARG A 68 -1.51 -6.64 13.95
CA ARG A 68 -0.28 -6.95 14.70
C ARG A 68 0.97 -6.62 13.90
N ARG A 69 0.90 -6.75 12.56
CA ARG A 69 1.97 -6.43 11.63
C ARG A 69 1.40 -5.71 10.41
N VAL A 70 2.10 -4.64 10.02
CA VAL A 70 1.79 -3.84 8.84
C VAL A 70 2.97 -3.94 7.89
N GLY A 71 2.73 -4.38 6.66
CA GLY A 71 3.69 -4.29 5.57
C GLY A 71 3.56 -2.93 4.87
N TYR A 72 4.67 -2.30 4.55
CA TYR A 72 4.65 -1.03 3.84
C TYR A 72 5.57 -1.05 2.62
N VAL A 73 5.02 -0.63 1.49
CA VAL A 73 5.76 -0.39 0.25
C VAL A 73 5.63 1.10 -0.07
N GLN A 74 6.75 1.81 0.09
CA GLN A 74 6.80 3.24 -0.21
C GLN A 74 6.83 3.50 -1.72
N GLN A 75 6.42 4.68 -2.11
CA GLN A 75 6.62 5.18 -3.46
C GLN A 75 8.09 5.04 -3.85
N LYS A 76 8.34 4.66 -5.10
CA LYS A 76 9.63 4.21 -5.63
C LYS A 76 10.80 5.09 -5.17
N THR A 77 11.71 4.51 -4.42
CA THR A 77 13.06 5.03 -4.24
C THR A 77 13.92 4.53 -5.39
N ASP A 78 14.77 5.38 -5.94
CA ASP A 78 15.68 5.01 -7.00
C ASP A 78 16.72 4.01 -6.44
N TYR A 79 16.55 2.74 -6.79
CA TYR A 79 17.54 1.69 -6.55
C TYR A 79 18.45 1.49 -7.77
N SER A 80 18.38 2.41 -8.76
CA SER A 80 19.19 2.36 -9.96
C SER A 80 20.63 2.76 -9.63
N GLY A 81 21.55 1.85 -9.92
CA GLY A 81 23.00 2.09 -9.87
C GLY A 81 23.75 1.07 -9.05
N ASP A 82 25.08 1.07 -9.21
CA ASP A 82 26.06 0.23 -8.50
C ASP A 82 26.10 0.46 -6.97
N GLU A 83 25.28 1.36 -6.44
CA GLU A 83 25.29 1.76 -5.03
C GLU A 83 24.75 0.69 -4.08
N TYR A 84 23.98 -0.30 -4.59
CA TYR A 84 23.40 -1.35 -3.76
C TYR A 84 23.71 -2.74 -4.31
N PRO A 85 24.92 -3.26 -4.13
CA PRO A 85 25.32 -4.60 -4.58
C PRO A 85 24.71 -5.69 -3.68
N ILE A 86 23.39 -5.68 -3.51
CA ILE A 86 22.63 -6.65 -2.71
C ILE A 86 21.66 -7.41 -3.61
N THR A 87 21.62 -8.73 -3.46
CA THR A 87 20.65 -9.56 -4.17
C THR A 87 19.27 -9.48 -3.53
N VAL A 88 18.25 -9.88 -4.31
CA VAL A 88 16.87 -9.96 -3.80
C VAL A 88 16.80 -10.84 -2.55
N LEU A 89 17.46 -12.02 -2.58
CA LEU A 89 17.43 -12.96 -1.46
C LEU A 89 18.14 -12.40 -0.22
N GLU A 90 19.27 -11.71 -0.39
CA GLU A 90 20.00 -11.07 0.72
C GLU A 90 19.15 -9.97 1.36
N MET A 91 18.48 -9.12 0.56
CA MET A 91 17.56 -8.11 1.08
C MET A 91 16.45 -8.75 1.92
N LEU A 92 15.80 -9.80 1.38
CA LEU A 92 14.68 -10.44 2.07
C LEU A 92 15.11 -11.19 3.32
N THR A 93 16.24 -11.91 3.28
CA THR A 93 16.76 -12.62 4.45
C THR A 93 17.24 -11.67 5.55
N SER A 94 17.81 -10.52 5.18
CA SER A 94 18.16 -9.45 6.12
C SER A 94 16.90 -8.91 6.81
N TYR A 95 15.83 -8.71 6.03
CA TYR A 95 14.56 -8.24 6.58
C TYR A 95 13.87 -9.27 7.49
N CYS A 96 14.03 -10.58 7.19
CA CYS A 96 13.61 -11.64 8.12
C CYS A 96 14.30 -11.51 9.49
N GLY A 97 15.59 -11.14 9.52
CA GLY A 97 16.33 -10.87 10.76
C GLY A 97 15.75 -9.67 11.53
N ILE A 98 15.43 -8.58 10.84
CA ILE A 98 14.79 -7.40 11.44
C ILE A 98 13.43 -7.76 12.04
N CYS A 99 12.62 -8.51 11.30
CA CYS A 99 11.29 -8.95 11.74
C CYS A 99 11.33 -10.09 12.77
N ARG A 100 12.49 -10.67 13.05
CA ARG A 100 12.70 -11.83 13.94
C ARG A 100 11.85 -13.04 13.52
N VAL A 101 11.85 -13.34 12.23
CA VAL A 101 11.16 -14.49 11.63
C VAL A 101 12.14 -15.42 10.92
N PRO A 102 11.77 -16.70 10.69
CA PRO A 102 12.59 -17.64 9.96
C PRO A 102 12.95 -17.16 8.55
N LYS A 103 14.18 -17.44 8.11
CA LYS A 103 14.64 -17.09 6.75
C LYS A 103 13.84 -17.81 5.64
N SER A 104 13.14 -18.90 5.94
CA SER A 104 12.21 -19.56 5.00
C SER A 104 11.15 -18.61 4.46
N GLN A 105 10.73 -17.61 5.26
CA GLN A 105 9.75 -16.61 4.82
C GLN A 105 10.23 -15.75 3.65
N ALA A 106 11.55 -15.62 3.46
CA ALA A 106 12.09 -14.96 2.26
C ALA A 106 11.73 -15.75 0.99
N ILE A 107 11.87 -17.08 1.02
CA ILE A 107 11.51 -17.95 -0.12
C ILE A 107 9.99 -17.98 -0.29
N GLU A 108 9.24 -18.09 0.79
CA GLU A 108 7.77 -18.07 0.76
C GLU A 108 7.23 -16.76 0.14
N SER A 109 7.83 -15.61 0.50
CA SER A 109 7.44 -14.31 -0.06
C SER A 109 7.79 -14.18 -1.55
N LEU A 110 8.91 -14.76 -1.99
CA LEU A 110 9.29 -14.82 -3.40
C LEU A 110 8.31 -15.67 -4.22
N ALA A 111 7.92 -16.83 -3.68
CA ALA A 111 6.93 -17.71 -4.32
C ALA A 111 5.58 -16.99 -4.48
N LEU A 112 5.15 -16.22 -3.46
CA LEU A 112 3.92 -15.44 -3.51
C LEU A 112 3.90 -14.37 -4.61
N THR A 113 5.05 -13.78 -4.88
CA THR A 113 5.18 -12.68 -5.87
C THR A 113 5.65 -13.17 -7.24
N GLY A 114 5.94 -14.47 -7.39
CA GLY A 114 6.47 -15.05 -8.62
C GLY A 114 7.87 -14.55 -8.97
N LEU A 115 8.67 -14.17 -7.97
CA LEU A 115 10.01 -13.60 -8.16
C LEU A 115 11.14 -14.60 -7.83
N GLU A 116 10.82 -15.88 -7.63
CA GLU A 116 11.82 -16.92 -7.33
C GLU A 116 12.95 -17.02 -8.36
N PRO A 117 12.72 -16.90 -9.68
CA PRO A 117 13.79 -16.94 -10.68
C PRO A 117 14.84 -15.84 -10.49
N GLN A 118 14.45 -14.68 -9.96
CA GLN A 118 15.32 -13.51 -9.77
C GLN A 118 15.93 -13.43 -8.37
N LYS A 119 15.80 -14.46 -7.53
CA LYS A 119 16.27 -14.41 -6.13
C LYS A 119 17.75 -14.05 -5.96
N ASN A 120 18.59 -14.42 -6.92
CA ASN A 120 20.02 -14.16 -6.91
C ASN A 120 20.43 -12.95 -7.78
N SER A 121 19.49 -12.27 -8.42
CA SER A 121 19.76 -11.04 -9.18
C SER A 121 19.99 -9.88 -8.22
N LEU A 122 20.88 -8.95 -8.59
CA LEU A 122 21.04 -7.69 -7.86
C LEU A 122 19.77 -6.85 -8.00
N LEU A 123 19.44 -6.06 -6.98
CA LEU A 123 18.28 -5.17 -7.03
C LEU A 123 18.36 -4.17 -8.17
N GLY A 124 19.57 -3.67 -8.49
CA GLY A 124 19.83 -2.75 -9.59
C GLY A 124 19.59 -3.33 -10.99
N ASP A 125 19.68 -4.67 -11.14
CA ASP A 125 19.50 -5.36 -12.42
C ASP A 125 18.03 -5.68 -12.72
N LEU A 126 17.12 -5.45 -11.77
CA LEU A 126 15.71 -5.78 -11.93
C LEU A 126 14.97 -4.77 -12.81
N SER A 127 14.05 -5.25 -13.65
CA SER A 127 13.06 -4.36 -14.26
C SER A 127 12.22 -3.66 -13.18
N GLY A 128 11.58 -2.53 -13.53
CA GLY A 128 10.74 -1.80 -12.59
C GLY A 128 9.65 -2.66 -11.96
N GLY A 129 9.00 -3.54 -12.73
CA GLY A 129 7.99 -4.47 -12.22
C GLY A 129 8.58 -5.56 -11.31
N GLN A 130 9.76 -6.09 -11.64
CA GLN A 130 10.47 -7.05 -10.80
C GLN A 130 10.93 -6.42 -9.48
N LEU A 131 11.46 -5.20 -9.51
CA LEU A 131 11.84 -4.46 -8.32
C LEU A 131 10.62 -4.21 -7.42
N GLN A 132 9.49 -3.81 -8.01
CA GLN A 132 8.26 -3.62 -7.25
C GLN A 132 7.78 -4.91 -6.58
N LYS A 133 7.84 -6.05 -7.29
CA LYS A 133 7.54 -7.37 -6.71
C LYS A 133 8.50 -7.72 -5.57
N ALA A 134 9.79 -7.38 -5.68
CA ALA A 134 10.77 -7.58 -4.60
C ALA A 134 10.43 -6.74 -3.36
N LEU A 135 9.98 -5.49 -3.55
CA LEU A 135 9.55 -4.62 -2.45
C LEU A 135 8.25 -5.14 -1.80
N ILE A 136 7.32 -5.66 -2.60
CA ILE A 136 6.11 -6.33 -2.09
C ILE A 136 6.50 -7.61 -1.32
N SER A 137 7.42 -8.44 -1.86
CA SER A 137 7.93 -9.62 -1.15
C SER A 137 8.48 -9.25 0.22
N ARG A 138 9.27 -8.17 0.32
CA ARG A 138 9.78 -7.64 1.58
C ARG A 138 8.64 -7.24 2.53
N ALA A 139 7.62 -6.56 2.03
CA ALA A 139 6.49 -6.13 2.84
C ALA A 139 5.65 -7.30 3.37
N LEU A 140 5.67 -8.46 2.70
CA LEU A 140 4.95 -9.68 3.10
C LEU A 140 5.69 -10.50 4.16
N ILE A 141 6.97 -10.23 4.43
CA ILE A 141 7.73 -10.91 5.47
C ILE A 141 7.10 -10.63 6.84
N GLY A 142 6.96 -11.66 7.64
CA GLY A 142 6.30 -11.60 8.94
C GLY A 142 4.80 -11.78 8.88
N SER A 143 4.25 -12.16 7.71
CA SER A 143 2.82 -12.42 7.53
C SER A 143 1.94 -11.26 8.00
N PRO A 144 2.04 -10.08 7.38
CA PRO A 144 1.27 -8.90 7.78
C PRO A 144 -0.24 -9.13 7.57
N GLU A 145 -1.04 -8.58 8.46
CA GLU A 145 -2.50 -8.56 8.35
C GLU A 145 -3.00 -7.38 7.50
N LEU A 146 -2.18 -6.34 7.40
CA LEU A 146 -2.43 -5.12 6.60
C LEU A 146 -1.19 -4.81 5.78
N VAL A 147 -1.36 -4.58 4.48
CA VAL A 147 -0.32 -4.11 3.58
C VAL A 147 -0.73 -2.77 2.99
N ILE A 148 0.15 -1.78 3.12
CA ILE A 148 -0.05 -0.43 2.62
C ILE A 148 0.95 -0.17 1.51
N LEU A 149 0.48 0.32 0.35
CA LEU A 149 1.33 0.62 -0.79
C LEU A 149 1.07 2.06 -1.27
N ASP A 150 2.15 2.79 -1.46
CA ASP A 150 2.11 4.15 -2.01
C ASP A 150 2.48 4.08 -3.49
N GLU A 151 1.50 4.27 -4.38
CA GLU A 151 1.62 4.27 -5.84
C GLU A 151 2.35 3.03 -6.41
N PRO A 152 1.84 1.80 -6.20
CA PRO A 152 2.57 0.56 -6.52
C PRO A 152 2.87 0.35 -8.01
N SER A 153 2.23 1.08 -8.92
CA SER A 153 2.42 0.92 -10.38
C SER A 153 3.12 2.10 -11.05
N THR A 154 3.54 3.13 -10.29
CA THR A 154 4.17 4.31 -10.88
C THR A 154 5.52 3.97 -11.53
N GLY A 155 5.69 4.34 -12.80
CA GLY A 155 6.89 4.09 -13.59
C GLY A 155 7.10 2.62 -13.97
N ILE A 156 6.04 1.82 -14.02
CA ILE A 156 6.04 0.41 -14.41
C ILE A 156 5.21 0.25 -15.68
N ASP A 157 5.61 -0.66 -16.56
CA ASP A 157 4.86 -1.00 -17.77
C ASP A 157 3.49 -1.61 -17.47
N ASN A 158 2.58 -1.55 -18.45
CA ASN A 158 1.19 -1.99 -18.26
C ASN A 158 1.06 -3.49 -17.94
N ALA A 159 1.93 -4.35 -18.47
CA ALA A 159 1.85 -5.79 -18.22
C ALA A 159 2.25 -6.10 -16.78
N SER A 160 3.39 -5.57 -16.33
CA SER A 160 3.86 -5.70 -14.95
C SER A 160 2.90 -5.06 -13.95
N SER A 161 2.28 -3.93 -14.29
CA SER A 161 1.26 -3.29 -13.45
C SER A 161 0.05 -4.22 -13.23
N LYS A 162 -0.47 -4.86 -14.29
CA LYS A 162 -1.58 -5.83 -14.17
C LYS A 162 -1.23 -7.02 -13.28
N GLU A 163 0.00 -7.52 -13.38
CA GLU A 163 0.48 -8.62 -12.53
C GLU A 163 0.53 -8.19 -11.05
N ILE A 164 1.01 -6.98 -10.76
CA ILE A 164 1.05 -6.43 -9.40
C ILE A 164 -0.36 -6.30 -8.82
N TYR A 165 -1.30 -5.72 -9.56
CA TYR A 165 -2.69 -5.61 -9.10
C TYR A 165 -3.35 -6.98 -8.94
N GLY A 166 -3.09 -7.92 -9.83
CA GLY A 166 -3.54 -9.31 -9.70
C GLY A 166 -3.03 -9.96 -8.41
N LEU A 167 -1.75 -9.77 -8.10
CA LEU A 167 -1.12 -10.22 -6.85
C LEU A 167 -1.81 -9.60 -5.63
N LEU A 168 -1.98 -8.27 -5.57
CA LEU A 168 -2.61 -7.58 -4.45
C LEU A 168 -4.06 -8.05 -4.24
N ARG A 169 -4.80 -8.23 -5.32
CA ARG A 169 -6.16 -8.79 -5.27
C ARG A 169 -6.18 -10.23 -4.74
N GLY A 170 -5.23 -11.07 -5.16
CA GLY A 170 -5.07 -12.43 -4.63
C GLY A 170 -4.76 -12.43 -3.14
N LEU A 171 -3.86 -11.56 -2.67
CA LEU A 171 -3.56 -11.41 -1.25
C LEU A 171 -4.82 -11.06 -0.43
N SER A 172 -5.65 -10.16 -0.93
CA SER A 172 -6.89 -9.77 -0.26
C SER A 172 -7.92 -10.91 -0.28
N ARG A 173 -8.29 -11.42 -1.45
CA ARG A 173 -9.41 -12.35 -1.62
C ARG A 173 -9.12 -13.78 -1.14
N GLU A 174 -7.90 -14.26 -1.35
CA GLU A 174 -7.55 -15.66 -1.12
C GLU A 174 -6.83 -15.86 0.23
N ARG A 175 -6.13 -14.83 0.71
CA ARG A 175 -5.32 -14.91 1.92
C ARG A 175 -5.83 -14.06 3.08
N GLY A 176 -6.87 -13.26 2.84
CA GLY A 176 -7.48 -12.41 3.86
C GLY A 176 -6.57 -11.26 4.32
N VAL A 177 -5.51 -10.94 3.58
CA VAL A 177 -4.64 -9.79 3.88
C VAL A 177 -5.40 -8.52 3.49
N THR A 178 -5.51 -7.57 4.41
CA THR A 178 -6.09 -6.26 4.09
C THR A 178 -5.11 -5.44 3.27
N VAL A 179 -5.57 -4.83 2.19
CA VAL A 179 -4.73 -4.04 1.29
C VAL A 179 -5.24 -2.61 1.24
N VAL A 180 -4.34 -1.65 1.42
CA VAL A 180 -4.61 -0.22 1.22
C VAL A 180 -3.60 0.33 0.23
N THR A 181 -4.06 0.88 -0.89
CA THR A 181 -3.18 1.51 -1.89
C THR A 181 -3.51 2.99 -2.04
N VAL A 182 -2.50 3.82 -2.27
CA VAL A 182 -2.69 5.15 -2.87
C VAL A 182 -2.52 5.02 -4.36
N GLU A 183 -3.46 5.56 -5.13
CA GLU A 183 -3.50 5.35 -6.57
C GLU A 183 -3.63 6.66 -7.36
N HIS A 184 -2.89 6.70 -8.46
CA HIS A 184 -3.10 7.68 -9.53
C HIS A 184 -3.75 7.05 -10.77
N ASN A 185 -3.60 5.74 -10.94
CA ASN A 185 -4.27 4.99 -12.00
C ASN A 185 -5.68 4.61 -11.56
N MET A 186 -6.64 5.48 -11.88
CA MET A 186 -8.04 5.30 -11.45
C MET A 186 -8.68 4.05 -12.06
N LEU A 187 -8.33 3.66 -13.27
CA LEU A 187 -8.86 2.44 -13.88
C LEU A 187 -8.41 1.21 -13.10
N ALA A 188 -7.13 1.14 -12.76
CA ALA A 188 -6.61 0.03 -11.95
C ALA A 188 -7.22 0.01 -10.53
N ALA A 189 -7.42 1.18 -9.90
CA ALA A 189 -8.09 1.29 -8.61
C ALA A 189 -9.51 0.73 -8.66
N ILE A 190 -10.30 1.12 -9.67
CA ILE A 190 -11.68 0.68 -9.87
C ILE A 190 -11.78 -0.82 -10.11
N GLU A 191 -10.89 -1.37 -10.95
CA GLU A 191 -10.92 -2.78 -11.32
C GLU A 191 -10.49 -3.74 -10.20
N ASN A 192 -9.69 -3.27 -9.26
CA ASN A 192 -9.02 -4.16 -8.31
C ASN A 192 -9.45 -3.99 -6.86
N SER A 193 -9.94 -2.83 -6.44
CA SER A 193 -10.35 -2.59 -5.05
C SER A 193 -11.80 -3.00 -4.78
N SER A 194 -12.09 -3.31 -3.52
CA SER A 194 -13.45 -3.56 -3.02
C SER A 194 -14.19 -2.26 -2.70
N ALA A 195 -13.44 -1.20 -2.36
CA ALA A 195 -13.97 0.13 -2.11
C ALA A 195 -12.93 1.21 -2.45
N MET A 196 -13.43 2.40 -2.73
CA MET A 196 -12.65 3.60 -3.01
C MET A 196 -12.78 4.58 -1.85
N PHE A 197 -11.66 5.10 -1.35
CA PHE A 197 -11.66 6.21 -0.39
C PHE A 197 -11.17 7.47 -1.10
N HIS A 198 -12.08 8.38 -1.40
CA HIS A 198 -11.77 9.61 -2.13
C HIS A 198 -11.47 10.76 -1.17
N ILE A 199 -10.32 11.40 -1.35
CA ILE A 199 -9.93 12.61 -0.61
C ILE A 199 -10.00 13.81 -1.54
N ALA A 200 -10.86 14.78 -1.19
CA ALA A 200 -11.01 16.05 -1.90
C ALA A 200 -11.13 17.22 -0.92
N GLN A 201 -10.36 18.28 -1.15
CA GLN A 201 -10.39 19.50 -0.33
C GLN A 201 -10.21 19.25 1.19
N GLY A 202 -9.48 18.19 1.52
CA GLY A 202 -9.22 17.79 2.90
C GLY A 202 -10.28 16.92 3.55
N HIS A 203 -11.39 16.64 2.89
CA HIS A 203 -12.44 15.73 3.33
C HIS A 203 -12.32 14.39 2.61
N GLY A 204 -12.73 13.31 3.29
CA GLY A 204 -12.70 11.96 2.74
C GLY A 204 -14.08 11.33 2.78
N HIS A 205 -14.40 10.52 1.78
CA HIS A 205 -15.56 9.64 1.83
C HIS A 205 -15.26 8.31 1.16
N ILE A 206 -15.95 7.27 1.62
CA ILE A 206 -15.85 5.92 1.07
C ILE A 206 -17.03 5.65 0.14
N CYS A 207 -16.76 5.04 -1.01
CA CYS A 207 -17.79 4.63 -1.97
C CYS A 207 -17.40 3.33 -2.65
N THR A 208 -18.35 2.70 -3.35
CA THR A 208 -18.02 1.57 -4.24
C THR A 208 -17.32 2.05 -5.50
N PRO A 209 -16.51 1.21 -6.18
CA PRO A 209 -15.91 1.56 -7.46
C PRO A 209 -16.92 2.04 -8.50
N GLU A 210 -18.12 1.44 -8.56
CA GLU A 210 -19.20 1.83 -9.48
C GLU A 210 -19.73 3.23 -9.18
N ASN A 211 -19.89 3.58 -7.90
CA ASN A 211 -20.33 4.91 -7.50
C ASN A 211 -19.25 5.96 -7.79
N TYR A 212 -17.97 5.60 -7.56
CA TYR A 212 -16.85 6.47 -7.91
C TYR A 212 -16.85 6.84 -9.41
N VAL A 213 -17.07 5.86 -10.29
CA VAL A 213 -17.20 6.11 -11.74
C VAL A 213 -18.33 7.08 -12.05
N LYS A 214 -19.49 6.89 -11.46
CA LYS A 214 -20.66 7.76 -11.70
C LYS A 214 -20.44 9.20 -11.20
N GLU A 215 -19.80 9.36 -10.06
CA GLU A 215 -19.64 10.67 -9.42
C GLU A 215 -18.48 11.49 -10.00
N TYR A 216 -17.37 10.82 -10.37
CA TYR A 216 -16.11 11.50 -10.72
C TYR A 216 -15.64 11.29 -12.16
N LEU A 217 -16.02 10.20 -12.84
CA LEU A 217 -15.58 9.87 -14.20
C LEU A 217 -16.71 9.97 -15.23
N GLY A 218 -17.97 10.00 -14.81
CA GLY A 218 -19.15 10.02 -15.66
C GLY A 218 -19.56 11.42 -16.17
N LYS A 219 -18.62 12.37 -16.21
CA LYS A 219 -18.87 13.73 -16.75
C LYS A 219 -18.35 13.87 -18.16
#